data_f30c22e29e7ea2f54784c29ea2fc3cef
#
_entry.id   f30c22e29e7ea2f54784c29ea2fc3cef
#
_cell.length_a   1.000
_cell.length_b   1.000
_cell.length_c   1.000
_cell.angle_alpha   90.00
_cell.angle_beta   90.00
_cell.angle_gamma   90.00
#
_symmetry.space_group_name_H-M   'P 1'
#
loop_
_entity.id
_entity.type
_entity.pdbx_description
1 polymer ?
#
loop_
_entity_poly.entity_id
_entity_poly.type
_entity_poly.pdbx_seq_one_letter_code
_entity_poly.pdbx_strand_id
1 'polypeptide(L)'
;MEYNILSCGAVADGRTNCATAIQNAVDTASAAGGGRVIIPAGQYLSGSVLLKDNVELYLESGAVLISSLDPVDIKPFPQGGNGVNPDDTADGWQSGFFLGASHAKNVTISGMGTIYGQGDQVFLDKNEDNGFHECPKTCEAFRPRMMLFEDVENFTVRDVTLKDAAFWTLHMAGCQNVRIDGIKILNDDRGANNDGIDPDCCRNVVIANCIVSTGDDAIVVKSTGPMSRRYGVCENITITNCVLHSRDSALKIGTETHGTI
;
A
#
# COMPACT_ATOMS: atom_id res chain seq x y z
N MET A 1 1.70 -9.62 22.75
CA MET A 1 2.74 -10.64 22.51
C MET A 1 3.53 -10.24 21.28
N GLU A 2 4.80 -10.62 21.19
CA GLU A 2 5.66 -10.27 20.06
C GLU A 2 6.11 -11.53 19.30
N TYR A 3 6.12 -11.45 17.98
CA TYR A 3 6.46 -12.53 17.05
C TYR A 3 7.52 -12.04 16.09
N ASN A 4 8.77 -12.46 16.30
CA ASN A 4 9.87 -12.07 15.43
C ASN A 4 9.93 -12.98 14.19
N ILE A 5 9.96 -12.39 13.00
CA ILE A 5 9.99 -13.15 11.74
C ILE A 5 11.21 -14.05 11.59
N LEU A 6 12.34 -13.68 12.22
CA LEU A 6 13.53 -14.53 12.21
C LEU A 6 13.27 -15.88 12.89
N SER A 7 12.43 -15.92 13.92
CA SER A 7 12.02 -17.17 14.58
C SER A 7 11.14 -18.05 13.71
N CYS A 8 10.57 -17.49 12.64
CA CYS A 8 9.78 -18.19 11.62
C CYS A 8 10.60 -18.54 10.38
N GLY A 9 11.91 -18.29 10.38
CA GLY A 9 12.83 -18.63 9.29
C GLY A 9 13.06 -17.53 8.24
N ALA A 10 12.71 -16.28 8.53
CA ALA A 10 13.07 -15.17 7.63
C ALA A 10 14.60 -14.97 7.59
N VAL A 11 15.12 -14.57 6.43
CA VAL A 11 16.54 -14.32 6.19
C VAL A 11 16.74 -12.88 5.74
N ALA A 12 17.60 -12.14 6.43
CA ALA A 12 17.83 -10.71 6.21
C ALA A 12 18.89 -10.43 5.12
N ASP A 13 18.81 -11.12 3.97
CA ASP A 13 19.80 -11.02 2.90
C ASP A 13 19.34 -10.20 1.67
N GLY A 14 18.10 -9.72 1.68
CA GLY A 14 17.47 -9.00 0.58
C GLY A 14 17.20 -9.82 -0.67
N ARG A 15 17.31 -11.15 -0.61
CA ARG A 15 17.21 -12.06 -1.76
C ARG A 15 16.29 -13.25 -1.52
N THR A 16 16.38 -13.87 -0.34
CA THR A 16 15.53 -15.00 0.04
C THR A 16 14.10 -14.51 0.25
N ASN A 17 13.13 -15.11 -0.43
CA ASN A 17 11.73 -14.75 -0.25
C ASN A 17 11.23 -15.15 1.14
N CYS A 18 10.93 -14.15 1.96
CA CYS A 18 10.49 -14.30 3.35
C CYS A 18 8.96 -14.34 3.51
N ALA A 19 8.17 -14.32 2.43
CA ALA A 19 6.70 -14.22 2.51
C ALA A 19 6.08 -15.28 3.42
N THR A 20 6.52 -16.53 3.30
CA THR A 20 6.02 -17.62 4.15
C THR A 20 6.39 -17.43 5.62
N ALA A 21 7.60 -16.98 5.93
CA ALA A 21 8.02 -16.73 7.31
C ALA A 21 7.23 -15.59 7.95
N ILE A 22 7.03 -14.49 7.20
CA ILE A 22 6.24 -13.34 7.65
C ILE A 22 4.77 -13.75 7.83
N GLN A 23 4.19 -14.48 6.86
CA GLN A 23 2.80 -14.94 6.95
C GLN A 23 2.59 -15.87 8.15
N ASN A 24 3.52 -16.80 8.42
CA ASN A 24 3.44 -17.67 9.58
C ASN A 24 3.45 -16.88 10.90
N ALA A 25 4.25 -15.81 11.00
CA ALA A 25 4.25 -14.94 12.18
C ALA A 25 2.90 -14.21 12.34
N VAL A 26 2.34 -13.69 11.23
CA VAL A 26 1.02 -13.05 11.20
C VAL A 26 -0.08 -14.03 11.60
N ASP A 27 -0.07 -15.23 11.05
CA ASP A 27 -1.07 -16.27 11.32
C ASP A 27 -1.02 -16.71 12.79
N THR A 28 0.19 -16.87 13.33
CA THR A 28 0.40 -17.24 14.73
C THR A 28 -0.09 -16.13 15.67
N ALA A 29 0.24 -14.86 15.36
CA ALA A 29 -0.19 -13.72 16.15
C ALA A 29 -1.72 -13.60 16.16
N SER A 30 -2.36 -13.68 15.01
CA SER A 30 -3.83 -13.58 14.91
C SER A 30 -4.53 -14.75 15.61
N ALA A 31 -4.05 -15.98 15.43
CA ALA A 31 -4.60 -17.18 16.11
C ALA A 31 -4.50 -17.11 17.63
N ALA A 32 -3.51 -16.39 18.16
CA ALA A 32 -3.34 -16.14 19.59
C ALA A 32 -4.20 -14.98 20.13
N GLY A 33 -5.06 -14.39 19.28
CA GLY A 33 -5.92 -13.27 19.64
C GLY A 33 -5.33 -11.91 19.31
N GLY A 34 -4.14 -11.86 18.72
CA GLY A 34 -3.45 -10.64 18.29
C GLY A 34 -2.02 -10.52 18.82
N GLY A 35 -1.29 -9.57 18.25
CA GLY A 35 0.08 -9.28 18.66
C GLY A 35 0.86 -8.47 17.65
N ARG A 36 2.11 -8.22 18.01
CA ARG A 36 3.06 -7.50 17.17
C ARG A 36 3.96 -8.48 16.42
N VAL A 37 3.94 -8.43 15.10
CA VAL A 37 4.89 -9.12 14.23
C VAL A 37 6.05 -8.16 13.97
N ILE A 38 7.25 -8.55 14.40
CA ILE A 38 8.45 -7.70 14.33
C ILE A 38 9.27 -8.08 13.11
N ILE A 39 9.56 -7.06 12.28
CA ILE A 39 10.57 -7.12 11.22
C ILE A 39 11.82 -6.39 11.76
N PRO A 40 12.87 -7.09 12.19
CA PRO A 40 14.08 -6.47 12.72
C PRO A 40 14.88 -5.73 11.66
N ALA A 41 15.89 -4.96 12.08
CA ALA A 41 16.84 -4.34 11.17
C ALA A 41 17.43 -5.37 10.19
N GLY A 42 17.46 -5.04 8.90
CA GLY A 42 17.91 -5.92 7.82
C GLY A 42 17.10 -5.73 6.54
N GLN A 43 17.43 -6.48 5.49
CA GLN A 43 16.75 -6.43 4.20
C GLN A 43 16.00 -7.75 3.96
N TYR A 44 14.70 -7.67 3.74
CA TYR A 44 13.82 -8.84 3.60
C TYR A 44 13.04 -8.75 2.29
N LEU A 45 13.43 -9.55 1.29
CA LEU A 45 12.59 -9.74 0.10
C LEU A 45 11.35 -10.53 0.48
N SER A 46 10.19 -10.13 -0.01
CA SER A 46 8.95 -10.84 0.26
C SER A 46 7.97 -10.73 -0.91
N GLY A 47 7.28 -11.80 -1.17
CA GLY A 47 6.03 -11.79 -1.93
C GLY A 47 4.87 -11.26 -1.08
N SER A 48 3.64 -11.56 -1.51
CA SER A 48 2.42 -11.09 -0.84
C SER A 48 2.30 -11.58 0.60
N VAL A 49 1.96 -10.66 1.50
CA VAL A 49 1.62 -10.94 2.90
C VAL A 49 0.22 -10.39 3.21
N LEU A 50 -0.65 -11.24 3.74
CA LEU A 50 -2.00 -10.87 4.14
C LEU A 50 -2.07 -10.72 5.66
N LEU A 51 -2.26 -9.48 6.14
CA LEU A 51 -2.45 -9.18 7.56
C LEU A 51 -3.84 -9.62 8.01
N LYS A 52 -3.98 -9.91 9.29
CA LYS A 52 -5.18 -10.45 9.92
C LYS A 52 -5.59 -9.64 11.14
N ASP A 53 -6.72 -10.02 11.73
CA ASP A 53 -7.28 -9.36 12.91
C ASP A 53 -6.29 -9.21 14.05
N ASN A 54 -6.29 -8.03 14.64
CA ASN A 54 -5.53 -7.67 15.83
C ASN A 54 -4.00 -7.78 15.67
N VAL A 55 -3.49 -7.67 14.44
CA VAL A 55 -2.05 -7.76 14.15
C VAL A 55 -1.47 -6.38 13.88
N GLU A 56 -0.37 -6.07 14.56
CA GLU A 56 0.54 -4.98 14.22
C GLU A 56 1.78 -5.53 13.51
N LEU A 57 2.00 -5.13 12.26
CA LEU A 57 3.26 -5.33 11.54
C LEU A 57 4.20 -4.17 11.90
N TYR A 58 5.24 -4.46 12.67
CA TYR A 58 6.17 -3.46 13.19
C TYR A 58 7.54 -3.58 12.53
N LEU A 59 7.97 -2.53 11.84
CA LEU A 59 9.27 -2.45 11.19
C LEU A 59 10.25 -1.68 12.10
N GLU A 60 11.25 -2.34 12.62
CA GLU A 60 12.31 -1.68 13.41
C GLU A 60 13.10 -0.68 12.57
N SER A 61 13.77 0.26 13.25
CA SER A 61 14.72 1.16 12.58
C SER A 61 15.79 0.36 11.84
N GLY A 62 15.99 0.64 10.55
CA GLY A 62 16.91 -0.11 9.69
C GLY A 62 16.33 -1.37 9.06
N ALA A 63 15.06 -1.71 9.32
CA ALA A 63 14.35 -2.74 8.58
C ALA A 63 13.96 -2.23 7.20
N VAL A 64 14.19 -3.04 6.15
CA VAL A 64 13.72 -2.80 4.79
C VAL A 64 12.96 -4.02 4.32
N LEU A 65 11.66 -3.89 4.14
CA LEU A 65 10.80 -4.92 3.58
C LEU A 65 10.61 -4.64 2.09
N ILE A 66 11.11 -5.54 1.24
CA ILE A 66 11.24 -5.35 -0.21
C ILE A 66 10.17 -6.18 -0.92
N SER A 67 9.36 -5.55 -1.77
CA SER A 67 8.39 -6.26 -2.61
C SER A 67 9.09 -7.08 -3.68
N SER A 68 8.74 -8.35 -3.83
CA SER A 68 9.15 -9.10 -5.02
C SER A 68 8.51 -8.50 -6.28
N LEU A 69 9.26 -8.48 -7.37
CA LEU A 69 8.78 -8.17 -8.71
C LEU A 69 8.50 -9.44 -9.54
N ASP A 70 8.74 -10.62 -8.98
CA ASP A 70 8.36 -11.88 -9.64
C ASP A 70 6.86 -12.11 -9.51
N PRO A 71 6.10 -12.21 -10.62
CA PRO A 71 4.66 -12.44 -10.57
C PRO A 71 4.25 -13.73 -9.81
N VAL A 72 5.15 -14.71 -9.73
CA VAL A 72 4.91 -15.97 -9.00
C VAL A 72 4.80 -15.74 -7.49
N ASP A 73 5.52 -14.75 -6.97
CA ASP A 73 5.53 -14.38 -5.56
C ASP A 73 4.32 -13.52 -5.14
N ILE A 74 3.69 -12.88 -6.11
CA ILE A 74 2.62 -11.91 -5.88
C ILE A 74 1.26 -12.58 -6.11
N LYS A 75 0.48 -12.64 -5.04
CA LYS A 75 -0.84 -13.27 -5.05
C LYS A 75 -1.92 -12.30 -5.52
N PRO A 76 -2.96 -12.79 -6.20
CA PRO A 76 -4.17 -12.01 -6.40
C PRO A 76 -4.79 -11.68 -5.04
N PHE A 77 -5.44 -10.52 -4.96
CA PHE A 77 -6.12 -10.11 -3.72
C PHE A 77 -7.32 -11.05 -3.45
N PRO A 78 -7.56 -11.42 -2.18
CA PRO A 78 -8.69 -12.28 -1.84
C PRO A 78 -10.02 -11.74 -2.37
N GLN A 79 -10.89 -12.62 -2.82
CA GLN A 79 -12.26 -12.35 -3.29
C GLN A 79 -12.36 -11.48 -4.56
N GLY A 80 -11.26 -11.24 -5.27
CA GLY A 80 -11.28 -10.43 -6.50
C GLY A 80 -11.71 -8.98 -6.26
N GLY A 81 -11.74 -8.55 -5.00
CA GLY A 81 -12.21 -7.26 -4.56
C GLY A 81 -11.13 -6.20 -4.57
N ASN A 82 -10.43 -6.04 -5.63
CA ASN A 82 -9.26 -5.16 -5.71
C ASN A 82 -9.57 -3.77 -6.23
N GLY A 83 -10.82 -3.34 -6.25
CA GLY A 83 -11.19 -2.05 -6.81
C GLY A 83 -10.85 -1.89 -8.29
N VAL A 84 -10.25 -2.90 -8.89
CA VAL A 84 -9.97 -2.92 -10.31
C VAL A 84 -11.24 -3.34 -11.02
N ASN A 85 -11.71 -2.51 -11.92
CA ASN A 85 -12.69 -2.91 -12.89
C ASN A 85 -12.10 -4.10 -13.69
N PRO A 86 -12.82 -5.23 -13.83
CA PRO A 86 -12.40 -6.30 -14.75
C PRO A 86 -12.15 -5.80 -16.18
N ASP A 87 -12.76 -4.67 -16.54
CA ASP A 87 -12.58 -4.01 -17.84
C ASP A 87 -11.31 -3.13 -17.88
N ASP A 88 -10.66 -2.82 -16.75
CA ASP A 88 -9.37 -2.12 -16.69
C ASP A 88 -8.18 -3.05 -17.01
N THR A 89 -8.46 -4.24 -17.50
CA THR A 89 -7.44 -5.17 -18.01
C THR A 89 -6.71 -4.65 -19.25
N ALA A 90 -7.21 -3.59 -19.88
CA ALA A 90 -6.60 -2.96 -21.04
C ALA A 90 -5.16 -2.46 -20.77
N ASP A 91 -4.83 -2.11 -19.53
CA ASP A 91 -3.51 -1.61 -19.13
C ASP A 91 -2.64 -2.66 -18.41
N GLY A 92 -3.03 -3.93 -18.42
CA GLY A 92 -2.29 -5.00 -17.76
C GLY A 92 -2.28 -4.89 -16.22
N TRP A 93 -3.24 -4.22 -15.65
CA TRP A 93 -3.39 -4.01 -14.22
C TRP A 93 -3.74 -5.32 -13.54
N GLN A 94 -2.75 -5.89 -12.92
CA GLN A 94 -2.93 -7.17 -12.25
C GLN A 94 -3.47 -6.96 -10.85
N SER A 95 -4.31 -7.88 -10.40
CA SER A 95 -4.94 -7.87 -9.08
C SER A 95 -3.98 -8.15 -7.92
N GLY A 96 -2.68 -8.17 -8.18
CA GLY A 96 -1.65 -8.50 -7.21
C GLY A 96 -1.42 -7.39 -6.17
N PHE A 97 -1.05 -7.79 -4.98
CA PHE A 97 -0.70 -6.90 -3.88
C PHE A 97 0.56 -7.39 -3.15
N PHE A 98 1.30 -6.47 -2.58
CA PHE A 98 2.45 -6.82 -1.73
C PHE A 98 2.02 -6.99 -0.28
N LEU A 99 1.52 -5.94 0.37
CA LEU A 99 0.93 -6.03 1.71
C LEU A 99 -0.56 -5.74 1.63
N GLY A 100 -1.38 -6.48 2.40
CA GLY A 100 -2.80 -6.23 2.42
C GLY A 100 -3.52 -6.84 3.60
N ALA A 101 -4.81 -6.51 3.73
CA ALA A 101 -5.75 -7.18 4.59
C ALA A 101 -7.15 -7.12 3.94
N SER A 102 -7.97 -8.12 4.17
CA SER A 102 -9.32 -8.21 3.63
C SER A 102 -10.28 -8.64 4.73
N HIS A 103 -11.37 -7.88 4.92
CA HIS A 103 -12.40 -8.13 5.94
C HIS A 103 -11.82 -8.37 7.34
N ALA A 104 -10.94 -7.47 7.78
CA ALA A 104 -10.18 -7.60 9.03
C ALA A 104 -10.45 -6.44 9.98
N LYS A 105 -10.04 -6.60 11.25
CA LYS A 105 -10.20 -5.58 12.29
C LYS A 105 -8.90 -5.33 13.02
N ASN A 106 -8.71 -4.07 13.47
CA ASN A 106 -7.59 -3.67 14.31
C ASN A 106 -6.24 -4.02 13.68
N VAL A 107 -6.04 -3.62 12.43
CA VAL A 107 -4.80 -3.85 11.68
C VAL A 107 -3.91 -2.62 11.76
N THR A 108 -2.65 -2.82 12.10
CA THR A 108 -1.68 -1.71 12.19
C THR A 108 -0.41 -2.05 11.44
N ILE A 109 0.14 -1.06 10.73
CA ILE A 109 1.52 -1.06 10.23
C ILE A 109 2.24 0.11 10.87
N SER A 110 3.40 -0.13 11.49
CA SER A 110 4.09 0.90 12.26
C SER A 110 5.59 0.70 12.31
N GLY A 111 6.30 1.67 12.89
CA GLY A 111 7.73 1.62 13.12
C GLY A 111 8.51 2.58 12.23
N MET A 112 9.84 2.54 12.32
CA MET A 112 10.73 3.48 11.62
C MET A 112 11.44 2.83 10.42
N GLY A 113 11.01 1.64 10.01
CA GLY A 113 11.56 0.94 8.84
C GLY A 113 10.98 1.42 7.53
N THR A 114 11.43 0.79 6.45
CA THR A 114 11.03 1.11 5.07
C THR A 114 10.32 -0.07 4.43
N ILE A 115 9.24 0.20 3.72
CA ILE A 115 8.59 -0.71 2.77
C ILE A 115 8.97 -0.21 1.39
N TYR A 116 9.67 -1.05 0.61
CA TYR A 116 10.24 -0.70 -0.68
C TYR A 116 9.59 -1.47 -1.81
N GLY A 117 8.93 -0.76 -2.72
CA GLY A 117 8.13 -1.33 -3.81
C GLY A 117 8.89 -1.65 -5.08
N GLN A 118 10.18 -1.27 -5.17
CA GLN A 118 11.03 -1.46 -6.35
C GLN A 118 10.49 -0.82 -7.65
N GLY A 119 9.68 0.22 -7.57
CA GLY A 119 9.18 0.95 -8.74
C GLY A 119 10.30 1.48 -9.62
N ASP A 120 11.42 1.90 -9.05
CA ASP A 120 12.62 2.34 -9.76
C ASP A 120 13.26 1.26 -10.65
N GLN A 121 12.92 -0.02 -10.44
CA GLN A 121 13.38 -1.14 -11.26
C GLN A 121 12.42 -1.46 -12.43
N VAL A 122 11.19 -0.96 -12.40
CA VAL A 122 10.16 -1.26 -13.41
C VAL A 122 9.81 -0.06 -14.29
N PHE A 123 10.09 1.15 -13.85
CA PHE A 123 9.85 2.36 -14.63
C PHE A 123 10.96 2.60 -15.66
N LEU A 124 10.57 2.75 -16.92
CA LEU A 124 11.48 2.98 -18.05
C LEU A 124 11.34 4.43 -18.53
N ASP A 125 12.43 5.17 -18.54
CA ASP A 125 12.49 6.56 -18.99
C ASP A 125 12.60 6.62 -20.52
N LYS A 126 11.47 6.44 -21.19
CA LYS A 126 11.35 6.51 -22.66
C LYS A 126 10.80 7.83 -23.17
N ASN A 127 10.29 8.67 -22.30
CA ASN A 127 9.68 9.95 -22.63
C ASN A 127 10.57 11.11 -22.20
N GLU A 128 10.59 12.20 -22.99
CA GLU A 128 11.23 13.44 -22.57
C GLU A 128 10.51 14.00 -21.34
N ASP A 129 11.28 14.47 -20.36
CA ASP A 129 10.72 15.18 -19.22
C ASP A 129 10.36 16.61 -19.60
N ASN A 130 9.08 16.90 -19.74
CA ASN A 130 8.58 18.25 -19.99
C ASN A 130 8.11 18.97 -18.71
N GLY A 131 8.32 18.37 -17.53
CA GLY A 131 7.92 18.92 -16.24
C GLY A 131 6.48 18.65 -15.82
N PHE A 132 5.70 17.93 -16.65
CA PHE A 132 4.29 17.62 -16.39
C PHE A 132 4.05 16.11 -16.30
N HIS A 133 2.92 15.73 -15.67
CA HIS A 133 2.46 14.34 -15.57
C HIS A 133 2.21 13.67 -16.92
N GLU A 134 1.97 14.47 -17.98
CA GLU A 134 1.75 13.99 -19.35
C GLU A 134 2.93 13.24 -19.96
N CYS A 135 4.11 13.33 -19.32
CA CYS A 135 5.29 12.59 -19.72
C CYS A 135 5.79 11.65 -18.62
N PRO A 136 4.95 10.74 -18.12
CA PRO A 136 5.39 9.76 -17.12
C PRO A 136 6.39 8.79 -17.72
N LYS A 137 7.17 8.15 -16.86
CA LYS A 137 7.92 6.96 -17.24
C LYS A 137 6.96 5.83 -17.60
N THR A 138 7.30 5.06 -18.62
CA THR A 138 6.49 3.90 -19.01
C THR A 138 6.80 2.71 -18.10
N CYS A 139 5.84 1.82 -17.96
CA CYS A 139 6.02 0.55 -17.28
C CYS A 139 5.55 -0.59 -18.19
N GLU A 140 6.46 -1.49 -18.60
CA GLU A 140 6.15 -2.65 -19.42
C GLU A 140 6.15 -3.96 -18.61
N ALA A 141 6.60 -3.90 -17.36
CA ALA A 141 6.69 -5.03 -16.48
C ALA A 141 5.44 -5.15 -15.59
N PHE A 142 5.28 -6.31 -14.98
CA PHE A 142 4.33 -6.53 -13.90
C PHE A 142 4.60 -5.57 -12.73
N ARG A 143 3.54 -4.97 -12.19
CA ARG A 143 3.63 -4.03 -11.08
C ARG A 143 2.48 -4.22 -10.07
N PRO A 144 2.75 -4.80 -8.90
CA PRO A 144 1.73 -4.99 -7.87
C PRO A 144 1.41 -3.67 -7.17
N ARG A 145 0.20 -3.56 -6.62
CA ARG A 145 -0.07 -2.56 -5.58
C ARG A 145 0.84 -2.78 -4.40
N MET A 146 1.44 -1.70 -3.88
CA MET A 146 2.30 -1.85 -2.71
C MET A 146 1.47 -2.26 -1.49
N MET A 147 0.37 -1.57 -1.22
CA MET A 147 -0.49 -1.84 -0.08
C MET A 147 -1.96 -1.77 -0.51
N LEU A 148 -2.72 -2.84 -0.26
CA LEU A 148 -4.14 -2.91 -0.57
C LEU A 148 -4.93 -3.45 0.62
N PHE A 149 -5.82 -2.62 1.15
CA PHE A 149 -6.68 -2.95 2.29
C PHE A 149 -8.13 -2.82 1.89
N GLU A 150 -8.92 -3.88 2.07
CA GLU A 150 -10.35 -3.88 1.76
C GLU A 150 -11.17 -4.26 2.98
N ASP A 151 -12.18 -3.44 3.29
CA ASP A 151 -13.11 -3.67 4.41
C ASP A 151 -12.39 -3.92 5.75
N VAL A 152 -11.46 -3.02 6.08
CA VAL A 152 -10.72 -3.08 7.34
C VAL A 152 -11.30 -2.05 8.32
N GLU A 153 -11.72 -2.51 9.48
CA GLU A 153 -12.18 -1.66 10.59
C GLU A 153 -11.04 -1.37 11.57
N ASN A 154 -10.87 -0.11 11.98
CA ASN A 154 -9.78 0.36 12.83
C ASN A 154 -8.39 0.09 12.21
N PHE A 155 -8.13 0.71 11.07
CA PHE A 155 -6.86 0.58 10.34
C PHE A 155 -5.91 1.73 10.66
N THR A 156 -4.66 1.41 10.94
CA THR A 156 -3.63 2.41 11.24
C THR A 156 -2.34 2.14 10.47
N VAL A 157 -1.78 3.19 9.83
CA VAL A 157 -0.40 3.20 9.31
C VAL A 157 0.32 4.40 9.90
N ARG A 158 1.47 4.18 10.54
CA ARG A 158 2.20 5.29 11.17
C ARG A 158 3.71 5.13 11.15
N ASP A 159 4.40 6.25 11.01
CA ASP A 159 5.86 6.45 11.16
C ASP A 159 6.72 5.79 10.08
N VAL A 160 6.23 4.79 9.34
CA VAL A 160 6.98 4.07 8.30
C VAL A 160 7.29 4.93 7.08
N THR A 161 8.34 4.54 6.35
CA THR A 161 8.63 5.06 5.01
C THR A 161 8.16 4.07 3.95
N LEU A 162 7.33 4.52 3.01
CA LEU A 162 6.92 3.80 1.81
C LEU A 162 7.71 4.38 0.65
N LYS A 163 8.44 3.53 -0.07
CA LYS A 163 9.40 4.01 -1.07
C LYS A 163 9.25 3.29 -2.40
N ASP A 164 9.31 4.06 -3.48
CA ASP A 164 9.35 3.58 -4.87
C ASP A 164 8.25 2.53 -5.16
N ALA A 165 6.99 2.89 -4.93
CA ALA A 165 5.87 2.05 -5.32
C ALA A 165 5.84 1.85 -6.84
N ALA A 166 5.68 0.61 -7.27
CA ALA A 166 5.53 0.29 -8.69
C ALA A 166 4.13 0.64 -9.23
N PHE A 167 3.15 0.70 -8.35
CA PHE A 167 1.75 1.04 -8.60
C PHE A 167 1.16 1.61 -7.31
N TRP A 168 -0.09 2.05 -7.26
CA TRP A 168 -0.75 2.67 -6.11
C TRP A 168 -0.16 2.24 -4.77
N THR A 169 0.32 3.24 -3.99
CA THR A 169 1.13 2.98 -2.80
C THR A 169 0.29 2.48 -1.63
N LEU A 170 -0.73 3.24 -1.23
CA LEU A 170 -1.62 2.90 -0.12
C LEU A 170 -3.09 3.03 -0.55
N HIS A 171 -3.64 1.97 -1.09
CA HIS A 171 -5.03 1.87 -1.49
C HIS A 171 -5.88 1.26 -0.37
N MET A 172 -6.87 1.98 0.06
CA MET A 172 -7.84 1.57 1.08
C MET A 172 -9.23 1.58 0.47
N ALA A 173 -9.90 0.43 0.44
CA ALA A 173 -11.21 0.24 -0.17
C ALA A 173 -12.26 -0.14 0.89
N GLY A 174 -13.25 0.71 1.11
CA GLY A 174 -14.32 0.45 2.09
C GLY A 174 -13.87 0.39 3.55
N CYS A 175 -12.67 0.86 3.86
CA CYS A 175 -12.13 0.84 5.23
C CYS A 175 -12.82 1.87 6.13
N GLN A 176 -12.88 1.60 7.43
CA GLN A 176 -13.52 2.47 8.41
C GLN A 176 -12.61 2.74 9.61
N ASN A 177 -12.74 3.95 10.19
CA ASN A 177 -11.93 4.41 11.32
C ASN A 177 -10.44 4.29 11.02
N VAL A 178 -10.01 4.97 9.96
CA VAL A 178 -8.65 4.90 9.42
C VAL A 178 -7.79 6.03 9.97
N ARG A 179 -6.57 5.70 10.37
CA ARG A 179 -5.56 6.67 10.77
C ARG A 179 -4.25 6.47 10.01
N ILE A 180 -3.86 7.47 9.24
CA ILE A 180 -2.55 7.55 8.57
C ILE A 180 -1.79 8.72 9.18
N ASP A 181 -0.69 8.46 9.86
CA ASP A 181 -0.02 9.48 10.66
C ASP A 181 1.51 9.40 10.58
N GLY A 182 2.16 10.50 10.25
CA GLY A 182 3.61 10.63 10.27
C GLY A 182 4.36 9.78 9.24
N ILE A 183 3.69 9.21 8.25
CA ILE A 183 4.35 8.39 7.23
C ILE A 183 5.06 9.26 6.20
N LYS A 184 6.06 8.66 5.55
CA LYS A 184 6.70 9.24 4.36
C LYS A 184 6.39 8.36 3.16
N ILE A 185 5.94 8.95 2.07
CA ILE A 185 5.84 8.32 0.75
C ILE A 185 6.82 9.03 -0.17
N LEU A 186 7.77 8.27 -0.70
CA LEU A 186 8.88 8.77 -1.51
C LEU A 186 8.95 7.93 -2.80
N ASN A 187 8.15 8.27 -3.77
CA ASN A 187 8.06 7.58 -5.06
C ASN A 187 8.83 8.35 -6.14
N ASP A 188 9.10 7.67 -7.26
CA ASP A 188 9.61 8.31 -8.47
C ASP A 188 8.62 9.40 -8.93
N ASP A 189 9.11 10.61 -9.10
CA ASP A 189 8.32 11.79 -9.46
C ASP A 189 7.75 11.76 -10.88
N ARG A 190 8.15 10.79 -11.70
CA ARG A 190 7.62 10.50 -13.03
C ARG A 190 7.03 9.10 -13.17
N GLY A 191 6.86 8.38 -12.07
CA GLY A 191 6.22 7.06 -12.08
C GLY A 191 4.74 7.15 -12.41
N ALA A 192 4.29 6.39 -13.41
CA ALA A 192 2.88 6.33 -13.77
C ALA A 192 2.07 5.55 -12.71
N ASN A 193 0.95 6.09 -12.28
CA ASN A 193 0.04 5.50 -11.32
C ASN A 193 0.71 5.10 -9.99
N ASN A 194 1.69 5.84 -9.55
CA ASN A 194 2.31 5.63 -8.25
C ASN A 194 1.71 6.57 -7.18
N ASP A 195 0.38 6.72 -7.25
CA ASP A 195 -0.43 7.49 -6.30
C ASP A 195 0.00 7.18 -4.86
N GLY A 196 -0.12 8.19 -3.99
CA GLY A 196 0.36 8.06 -2.61
C GLY A 196 -0.66 7.39 -1.69
N ILE A 197 -1.77 8.08 -1.42
CA ILE A 197 -2.80 7.62 -0.47
C ILE A 197 -4.18 7.73 -1.13
N ASP A 198 -4.83 6.58 -1.31
CA ASP A 198 -6.09 6.43 -2.03
C ASP A 198 -7.21 5.90 -1.11
N PRO A 199 -7.91 6.73 -0.34
CA PRO A 199 -9.14 6.31 0.33
C PRO A 199 -10.28 6.20 -0.69
N ASP A 200 -10.72 4.96 -0.95
CA ASP A 200 -11.79 4.60 -1.88
C ASP A 200 -13.02 4.09 -1.10
N CYS A 201 -14.11 4.84 -1.12
CA CYS A 201 -15.32 4.53 -0.35
C CYS A 201 -15.05 4.28 1.16
N CYS A 202 -14.07 4.98 1.72
CA CYS A 202 -13.71 4.88 3.13
C CYS A 202 -14.51 5.85 3.99
N ARG A 203 -14.59 5.57 5.31
CA ARG A 203 -15.30 6.40 6.27
C ARG A 203 -14.47 6.68 7.51
N ASN A 204 -14.59 7.90 8.06
CA ASN A 204 -13.88 8.35 9.25
C ASN A 204 -12.37 8.20 9.09
N VAL A 205 -11.79 8.89 8.12
CA VAL A 205 -10.36 8.83 7.77
C VAL A 205 -9.65 10.07 8.25
N VAL A 206 -8.54 9.90 8.95
CA VAL A 206 -7.61 10.98 9.31
C VAL A 206 -6.25 10.70 8.68
N ILE A 207 -5.78 11.61 7.82
CA ILE A 207 -4.44 11.62 7.23
C ILE A 207 -3.72 12.85 7.77
N ALA A 208 -2.66 12.64 8.56
CA ALA A 208 -2.01 13.74 9.26
C ALA A 208 -0.48 13.60 9.29
N ASN A 209 0.23 14.74 9.32
CA ASN A 209 1.67 14.80 9.55
C ASN A 209 2.51 14.05 8.51
N CYS A 210 1.97 13.78 7.33
CA CYS A 210 2.62 12.97 6.29
C CYS A 210 3.48 13.84 5.36
N ILE A 211 4.53 13.23 4.81
CA ILE A 211 5.31 13.77 3.70
C ILE A 211 5.08 12.84 2.51
N VAL A 212 4.48 13.35 1.45
CA VAL A 212 4.11 12.53 0.28
C VAL A 212 4.71 13.17 -0.97
N SER A 213 5.51 12.39 -1.70
CA SER A 213 6.10 12.77 -2.98
C SER A 213 5.84 11.66 -4.00
N THR A 214 5.17 11.97 -5.11
CA THR A 214 4.69 11.03 -6.11
C THR A 214 4.81 11.57 -7.53
N GLY A 215 4.76 10.69 -8.51
CA GLY A 215 4.65 11.06 -9.93
C GLY A 215 3.19 11.26 -10.35
N ASP A 216 2.27 10.51 -9.75
CA ASP A 216 0.82 10.64 -9.90
C ASP A 216 0.24 11.31 -8.64
N ASP A 217 -1.05 11.22 -8.35
CA ASP A 217 -1.74 11.92 -7.26
C ASP A 217 -1.10 11.64 -5.88
N ALA A 218 -0.85 12.68 -5.08
CA ALA A 218 -0.26 12.46 -3.75
C ALA A 218 -1.29 11.94 -2.73
N ILE A 219 -2.46 12.59 -2.65
CA ILE A 219 -3.60 12.08 -1.88
C ILE A 219 -4.84 12.23 -2.76
N VAL A 220 -5.56 11.13 -2.99
CA VAL A 220 -6.73 11.17 -3.85
C VAL A 220 -7.91 10.41 -3.26
N VAL A 221 -8.99 11.15 -2.97
CA VAL A 221 -10.24 10.57 -2.45
C VAL A 221 -11.06 10.04 -3.61
N LYS A 222 -11.34 8.75 -3.60
CA LYS A 222 -12.00 8.04 -4.71
C LYS A 222 -13.33 7.41 -4.28
N SER A 223 -14.17 7.17 -5.27
CA SER A 223 -15.36 6.32 -5.18
C SER A 223 -15.46 5.53 -6.47
N THR A 224 -14.63 4.48 -6.58
CA THR A 224 -14.60 3.61 -7.77
C THR A 224 -15.91 2.87 -7.95
N GLY A 225 -16.25 2.53 -9.20
CA GLY A 225 -17.53 1.88 -9.51
C GLY A 225 -17.79 0.60 -8.72
N PRO A 226 -16.86 -0.35 -8.66
CA PRO A 226 -17.02 -1.56 -7.85
C PRO A 226 -17.15 -1.26 -6.35
N MET A 227 -16.33 -0.35 -5.80
CA MET A 227 -16.33 -0.04 -4.38
C MET A 227 -17.56 0.74 -3.96
N SER A 228 -18.04 1.69 -4.77
CA SER A 228 -19.27 2.43 -4.48
C SER A 228 -20.49 1.53 -4.43
N ARG A 229 -20.57 0.50 -5.28
CA ARG A 229 -21.65 -0.49 -5.22
C ARG A 229 -21.58 -1.39 -3.99
N ARG A 230 -20.37 -1.63 -3.46
CA ARG A 230 -20.14 -2.54 -2.32
C ARG A 230 -20.20 -1.82 -0.98
N TYR A 231 -19.56 -0.66 -0.88
CA TYR A 231 -19.33 0.06 0.38
C TYR A 231 -20.06 1.42 0.45
N GLY A 232 -20.59 1.89 -0.66
CA GLY A 232 -21.38 3.12 -0.72
C GLY A 232 -20.51 4.37 -0.80
N VAL A 233 -20.63 5.25 0.20
CA VAL A 233 -20.04 6.59 0.19
C VAL A 233 -18.60 6.62 0.69
N CYS A 234 -17.84 7.64 0.26
CA CYS A 234 -16.57 8.02 0.85
C CYS A 234 -16.80 9.30 1.66
N GLU A 235 -16.71 9.25 2.99
CA GLU A 235 -17.12 10.38 3.82
C GLU A 235 -16.30 10.57 5.10
N ASN A 236 -16.37 11.76 5.68
CA ASN A 236 -15.67 12.12 6.91
C ASN A 236 -14.15 11.97 6.77
N ILE A 237 -13.57 12.57 5.75
CA ILE A 237 -12.13 12.53 5.47
C ILE A 237 -11.49 13.83 5.96
N THR A 238 -10.51 13.73 6.83
CA THR A 238 -9.68 14.86 7.28
C THR A 238 -8.25 14.68 6.81
N ILE A 239 -7.71 15.68 6.11
CA ILE A 239 -6.31 15.75 5.69
C ILE A 239 -5.72 17.01 6.31
N THR A 240 -4.65 16.87 7.10
CA THR A 240 -4.09 18.01 7.86
C THR A 240 -2.58 17.87 8.05
N ASN A 241 -1.89 19.02 8.11
CA ASN A 241 -0.48 19.11 8.43
C ASN A 241 0.42 18.20 7.56
N CYS A 242 0.10 18.07 6.26
CA CYS A 242 0.85 17.27 5.32
C CYS A 242 1.69 18.14 4.38
N VAL A 243 2.85 17.63 3.98
CA VAL A 243 3.67 18.18 2.90
C VAL A 243 3.48 17.32 1.67
N LEU A 244 2.90 17.87 0.62
CA LEU A 244 2.51 17.14 -0.58
C LEU A 244 3.27 17.68 -1.80
N HIS A 245 3.87 16.77 -2.55
CA HIS A 245 4.47 17.01 -3.86
C HIS A 245 3.96 15.97 -4.84
N SER A 246 3.57 16.40 -6.02
CA SER A 246 3.12 15.53 -7.11
C SER A 246 3.33 16.22 -8.44
N ARG A 247 3.54 15.45 -9.49
CA ARG A 247 3.51 15.98 -10.86
C ARG A 247 2.11 15.98 -11.48
N ASP A 248 1.15 15.26 -10.88
CA ASP A 248 -0.27 15.38 -11.24
C ASP A 248 -0.98 16.28 -10.22
N SER A 249 -1.52 15.71 -9.15
CA SER A 249 -2.31 16.47 -8.18
C SER A 249 -1.83 16.22 -6.75
N ALA A 250 -1.51 17.30 -6.01
CA ALA A 250 -1.14 17.18 -4.61
C ALA A 250 -2.32 16.68 -3.78
N LEU A 251 -3.54 17.14 -4.09
CA LEU A 251 -4.80 16.69 -3.49
C LEU A 251 -5.89 16.66 -4.56
N LYS A 252 -6.59 15.53 -4.67
CA LYS A 252 -7.61 15.32 -5.70
C LYS A 252 -8.85 14.64 -5.13
N ILE A 253 -9.99 14.91 -5.71
CA ILE A 253 -11.23 14.15 -5.54
C ILE A 253 -11.58 13.56 -6.90
N GLY A 254 -11.60 12.25 -6.98
CA GLY A 254 -11.77 11.52 -8.26
C GLY A 254 -10.40 11.06 -8.83
N THR A 255 -10.26 10.75 -10.12
CA THR A 255 -11.24 10.85 -11.25
C THR A 255 -12.48 9.97 -11.03
N GLU A 256 -12.30 8.78 -10.42
CA GLU A 256 -13.43 7.87 -10.18
C GLU A 256 -14.33 8.41 -9.06
N THR A 257 -15.50 8.90 -9.46
CA THR A 257 -16.54 9.42 -8.58
C THR A 257 -17.89 8.77 -8.92
N HIS A 258 -17.95 7.44 -8.85
CA HIS A 258 -19.16 6.67 -9.17
C HIS A 258 -20.18 6.65 -8.02
N GLY A 259 -19.79 7.04 -6.83
CA GLY A 259 -20.64 7.20 -5.65
C GLY A 259 -20.53 8.61 -5.07
N THR A 260 -21.08 8.80 -3.88
CA THR A 260 -20.99 10.07 -3.14
C THR A 260 -19.62 10.18 -2.46
N ILE A 261 -19.03 11.35 -2.54
CA ILE A 261 -17.86 11.77 -1.77
C ILE A 261 -18.21 12.98 -0.96
#